data_1a4ab6b02ecfe0eb0ae9650df0e5ccc7
#
_entry.id   1a4ab6b02ecfe0eb0ae9650df0e5ccc7
#
_cell.length_a   1.000
_cell.length_b   1.000
_cell.length_c   1.000
_cell.angle_alpha   90.00
_cell.angle_beta   90.00
_cell.angle_gamma   90.00
#
_symmetry.space_group_name_H-M   'P 1'
#
loop_
_entity.id
_entity.type
_entity.pdbx_description
1 polymer ?
#
loop_
_entity_poly.entity_id
_entity_poly.type
_entity_poly.pdbx_seq_one_letter_code
_entity_poly.pdbx_strand_id
1 'polypeptide(L)'
;MDNVELSPATRWGMIATGLLQGLVCYLLIAWLAGKNHSWIVYGVPATVAFSSVLLFSVISFKQKRLWGWLALVFIATLGMSGWLKWQTDGMTPWRAEKALWDFGCYLLLMAMLLLPWIQQSLRIRNDSSRYRYFYQSVWHNVLILLVIFLANGLTWLVLLLWSELFKLVGITFFKTLFFATD
;
A
#
# COMPACT_ATOMS: atom_id res chain seq x y z
N MET A 1 22.82 -12.06 -14.31
CA MET A 1 21.56 -11.77 -13.62
C MET A 1 20.74 -13.04 -13.73
N ASP A 2 20.76 -13.86 -12.72
CA ASP A 2 19.89 -15.05 -12.71
C ASP A 2 18.45 -14.55 -12.59
N ASN A 3 17.72 -14.65 -13.67
CA ASN A 3 16.28 -14.41 -13.68
C ASN A 3 15.67 -15.48 -12.78
N VAL A 4 15.43 -15.13 -11.51
CA VAL A 4 14.66 -15.97 -10.60
C VAL A 4 13.23 -15.97 -11.13
N GLU A 5 12.93 -16.91 -12.01
CA GLU A 5 11.55 -17.10 -12.46
C GLU A 5 10.71 -17.49 -11.25
N LEU A 6 9.79 -16.62 -10.90
CA LEU A 6 8.82 -16.88 -9.84
C LEU A 6 7.96 -18.08 -10.24
N SER A 7 7.81 -19.04 -9.33
CA SER A 7 6.94 -20.19 -9.57
C SER A 7 5.51 -19.73 -9.90
N PRO A 8 4.78 -20.45 -10.75
CA PRO A 8 3.39 -20.10 -11.09
C PRO A 8 2.52 -19.92 -9.84
N ALA A 9 2.71 -20.77 -8.82
CA ALA A 9 2.02 -20.66 -7.54
C ALA A 9 2.30 -19.33 -6.82
N THR A 10 3.54 -18.82 -6.90
CA THR A 10 3.91 -17.54 -6.30
C THR A 10 3.24 -16.38 -7.04
N ARG A 11 3.19 -16.43 -8.37
CA ARG A 11 2.52 -15.40 -9.19
C ARG A 11 1.03 -15.31 -8.87
N TRP A 12 0.33 -16.46 -8.83
CA TRP A 12 -1.08 -16.50 -8.43
C TRP A 12 -1.30 -16.03 -7.00
N GLY A 13 -0.41 -16.40 -6.08
CA GLY A 13 -0.45 -15.92 -4.70
C GLY A 13 -0.33 -14.40 -4.58
N MET A 14 0.52 -13.76 -5.40
CA MET A 14 0.65 -12.29 -5.43
C MET A 14 -0.62 -11.63 -5.97
N ILE A 15 -1.22 -12.16 -7.05
CA ILE A 15 -2.49 -11.65 -7.58
C ILE A 15 -3.60 -11.77 -6.54
N ALA A 16 -3.71 -12.94 -5.92
CA ALA A 16 -4.69 -13.19 -4.85
C ALA A 16 -4.50 -12.23 -3.65
N THR A 17 -3.26 -11.96 -3.26
CA THR A 17 -2.94 -11.01 -2.18
C THR A 17 -3.39 -9.60 -2.53
N GLY A 18 -3.14 -9.14 -3.76
CA GLY A 18 -3.59 -7.81 -4.21
C GLY A 18 -5.12 -7.68 -4.24
N LEU A 19 -5.82 -8.71 -4.75
CA LEU A 19 -7.29 -8.75 -4.76
C LEU A 19 -7.86 -8.78 -3.34
N LEU A 20 -7.30 -9.62 -2.47
CA LEU A 20 -7.70 -9.69 -1.06
C LEU A 20 -7.46 -8.37 -0.33
N GLN A 21 -6.33 -7.70 -0.58
CA GLN A 21 -6.06 -6.38 -0.02
C GLN A 21 -7.16 -5.39 -0.40
N GLY A 22 -7.49 -5.28 -1.68
CA GLY A 22 -8.55 -4.39 -2.17
C GLY A 22 -9.89 -4.71 -1.54
N LEU A 23 -10.27 -6.00 -1.49
CA LEU A 23 -11.51 -6.46 -0.87
C LEU A 23 -11.57 -6.13 0.63
N VAL A 24 -10.51 -6.43 1.37
CA VAL A 24 -10.45 -6.16 2.83
C VAL A 24 -10.52 -4.66 3.10
N CYS A 25 -9.77 -3.84 2.36
CA CYS A 25 -9.85 -2.38 2.50
C CYS A 25 -11.25 -1.86 2.19
N TYR A 26 -11.88 -2.34 1.12
CA TYR A 26 -13.26 -1.98 0.79
C TYR A 26 -14.24 -2.36 1.89
N LEU A 27 -14.17 -3.60 2.39
CA LEU A 27 -15.04 -4.06 3.47
C LEU A 27 -14.82 -3.27 4.76
N LEU A 28 -13.56 -2.97 5.11
CA LEU A 28 -13.24 -2.15 6.29
C LEU A 28 -13.84 -0.75 6.15
N ILE A 29 -13.71 -0.11 5.00
CA ILE A 29 -14.26 1.22 4.76
C ILE A 29 -15.79 1.17 4.71
N ALA A 30 -16.37 0.28 3.91
CA ALA A 30 -17.82 0.21 3.72
C ALA A 30 -18.58 -0.22 4.98
N TRP A 31 -18.01 -1.15 5.77
CA TRP A 31 -18.70 -1.73 6.93
C TRP A 31 -18.47 -0.94 8.22
N LEU A 32 -17.31 -0.30 8.36
CA LEU A 32 -16.92 0.44 9.56
C LEU A 32 -17.20 1.95 9.47
N ALA A 33 -17.36 2.50 8.27
CA ALA A 33 -17.65 3.93 8.07
C ALA A 33 -18.92 4.39 8.80
N GLY A 34 -19.91 3.48 8.97
CA GLY A 34 -21.16 3.79 9.68
C GLY A 34 -21.19 3.48 11.18
N LYS A 35 -20.21 2.72 11.71
CA LYS A 35 -20.31 2.17 13.09
C LYS A 35 -19.19 2.60 14.01
N ASN A 36 -17.95 2.67 13.58
CA ASN A 36 -16.85 3.00 14.47
C ASN A 36 -15.59 3.42 13.69
N HIS A 37 -15.42 4.70 13.48
CA HIS A 37 -14.29 5.30 12.74
C HIS A 37 -12.92 4.88 13.29
N SER A 38 -12.87 4.49 14.56
CA SER A 38 -11.63 4.09 15.23
C SER A 38 -10.94 2.88 14.62
N TRP A 39 -11.70 1.89 14.14
CA TRP A 39 -11.12 0.66 13.57
C TRP A 39 -10.52 0.84 12.18
N ILE A 40 -10.98 1.85 11.41
CA ILE A 40 -10.43 2.17 10.10
C ILE A 40 -8.97 2.61 10.24
N VAL A 41 -8.67 3.40 11.28
CA VAL A 41 -7.31 3.90 11.56
C VAL A 41 -6.31 2.76 11.80
N TYR A 42 -6.76 1.63 12.34
CA TYR A 42 -5.92 0.46 12.56
C TYR A 42 -5.91 -0.49 11.37
N GLY A 43 -7.08 -0.80 10.83
CA GLY A 43 -7.26 -1.85 9.86
C GLY A 43 -6.68 -1.52 8.49
N VAL A 44 -6.92 -0.34 7.98
CA VAL A 44 -6.46 0.06 6.63
C VAL A 44 -4.95 0.14 6.55
N PRO A 45 -4.23 0.89 7.43
CA PRO A 45 -2.77 0.93 7.37
C PRO A 45 -2.11 -0.43 7.58
N ALA A 46 -2.63 -1.25 8.50
CA ALA A 46 -2.09 -2.58 8.76
C ALA A 46 -2.24 -3.50 7.55
N THR A 47 -3.40 -3.48 6.89
CA THR A 47 -3.66 -4.28 5.69
C THR A 47 -2.75 -3.84 4.54
N VAL A 48 -2.63 -2.53 4.31
CA VAL A 48 -1.79 -1.98 3.24
C VAL A 48 -0.31 -2.27 3.51
N ALA A 49 0.18 -2.05 4.73
CA ALA A 49 1.58 -2.31 5.07
C ALA A 49 1.93 -3.80 4.94
N PHE A 50 1.08 -4.69 5.46
CA PHE A 50 1.27 -6.14 5.39
C PHE A 50 1.35 -6.63 3.93
N SER A 51 0.37 -6.28 3.12
CA SER A 51 0.32 -6.72 1.73
C SER A 51 1.40 -6.08 0.86
N SER A 52 1.76 -4.82 1.11
CA SER A 52 2.88 -4.18 0.40
C SER A 52 4.20 -4.90 0.67
N VAL A 53 4.53 -5.16 1.94
CA VAL A 53 5.74 -5.90 2.29
C VAL A 53 5.72 -7.31 1.68
N LEU A 54 4.57 -7.98 1.70
CA LEU A 54 4.43 -9.30 1.11
C LEU A 54 4.65 -9.25 -0.41
N LEU A 55 3.99 -8.35 -1.13
CA LEU A 55 4.09 -8.25 -2.58
C LEU A 55 5.50 -7.88 -3.06
N PHE A 56 6.18 -6.97 -2.36
CA PHE A 56 7.52 -6.52 -2.75
C PHE A 56 8.64 -7.46 -2.29
N SER A 57 8.41 -8.27 -1.25
CA SER A 57 9.47 -9.08 -0.62
C SER A 57 9.32 -10.57 -0.88
N VAL A 58 8.19 -11.03 -1.43
CA VAL A 58 7.96 -12.46 -1.61
C VAL A 58 8.81 -13.02 -2.76
N ILE A 59 9.71 -13.93 -2.41
CA ILE A 59 10.41 -14.81 -3.35
C ILE A 59 9.79 -16.20 -3.27
N SER A 60 9.41 -16.63 -2.06
CA SER A 60 8.71 -17.88 -1.78
C SER A 60 7.95 -17.77 -0.47
N PHE A 61 6.69 -18.19 -0.47
CA PHE A 61 5.84 -18.19 0.74
C PHE A 61 6.32 -19.18 1.83
N LYS A 62 7.23 -20.10 1.49
CA LYS A 62 7.79 -21.08 2.44
C LYS A 62 8.86 -20.52 3.37
N GLN A 63 9.33 -19.29 3.15
CA GLN A 63 10.39 -18.70 3.96
C GLN A 63 9.86 -18.26 5.33
N LYS A 64 10.31 -18.92 6.42
CA LYS A 64 9.94 -18.55 7.79
C LYS A 64 10.34 -17.09 8.14
N ARG A 65 11.47 -16.61 7.60
CA ARG A 65 11.94 -15.23 7.82
C ARG A 65 10.99 -14.18 7.24
N LEU A 66 10.33 -14.48 6.12
CA LEU A 66 9.32 -13.58 5.55
C LEU A 66 8.17 -13.35 6.54
N TRP A 67 7.65 -14.42 7.11
CA TRP A 67 6.57 -14.34 8.09
C TRP A 67 6.96 -13.59 9.37
N GLY A 68 8.22 -13.73 9.81
CA GLY A 68 8.75 -12.95 10.92
C GLY A 68 8.77 -11.45 10.63
N TRP A 69 9.23 -11.03 9.45
CA TRP A 69 9.19 -9.64 9.02
C TRP A 69 7.77 -9.11 8.85
N LEU A 70 6.87 -9.91 8.28
CA LEU A 70 5.46 -9.53 8.14
C LEU A 70 4.79 -9.30 9.50
N ALA A 71 5.03 -10.20 10.47
CA ALA A 71 4.53 -10.03 11.83
C ALA A 71 5.09 -8.76 12.50
N LEU A 72 6.39 -8.49 12.34
CA LEU A 72 7.03 -7.30 12.88
C LEU A 72 6.44 -6.02 12.28
N VAL A 73 6.31 -5.95 10.96
CA VAL A 73 5.71 -4.80 10.27
C VAL A 73 4.26 -4.61 10.68
N PHE A 74 3.50 -5.69 10.80
CA PHE A 74 2.10 -5.64 11.23
C PHE A 74 1.97 -5.08 12.65
N ILE A 75 2.75 -5.58 13.61
CA ILE A 75 2.74 -5.11 14.99
C ILE A 75 3.19 -3.64 15.07
N ALA A 76 4.26 -3.27 14.35
CA ALA A 76 4.76 -1.89 14.31
C ALA A 76 3.69 -0.94 13.75
N THR A 77 3.01 -1.33 12.67
CA THR A 77 1.93 -0.51 12.08
C THR A 77 0.76 -0.36 13.02
N LEU A 78 0.35 -1.41 13.72
CA LEU A 78 -0.69 -1.33 14.75
C LEU A 78 -0.29 -0.40 15.90
N GLY A 79 0.94 -0.47 16.36
CA GLY A 79 1.46 0.42 17.39
C GLY A 79 1.46 1.90 16.98
N MET A 80 1.91 2.17 15.74
CA MET A 80 1.89 3.53 15.17
C MET A 80 0.45 4.04 14.95
N SER A 81 -0.46 3.18 14.52
CA SER A 81 -1.88 3.53 14.38
C SER A 81 -2.52 3.83 15.76
N GLY A 82 -2.14 3.08 16.80
CA GLY A 82 -2.58 3.34 18.18
C GLY A 82 -2.08 4.70 18.68
N TRP A 83 -0.82 5.04 18.41
CA TRP A 83 -0.26 6.35 18.71
C TRP A 83 -1.00 7.46 17.98
N LEU A 84 -1.28 7.30 16.69
CA LEU A 84 -2.04 8.27 15.90
C LEU A 84 -3.43 8.48 16.47
N LYS A 85 -4.13 7.40 16.81
CA LYS A 85 -5.45 7.49 17.44
C LYS A 85 -5.41 8.27 18.74
N TRP A 86 -4.43 8.00 19.59
CA TRP A 86 -4.27 8.72 20.85
C TRP A 86 -4.01 10.22 20.62
N GLN A 87 -3.22 10.58 19.61
CA GLN A 87 -2.98 11.98 19.25
C GLN A 87 -4.21 12.68 18.67
N THR A 88 -5.04 11.96 17.91
CA THR A 88 -6.23 12.54 17.25
C THR A 88 -7.46 12.54 18.14
N ASP A 89 -7.38 11.90 19.30
CA ASP A 89 -8.49 11.87 20.26
C ASP A 89 -8.79 13.28 20.79
N GLY A 90 -10.03 13.75 20.62
CA GLY A 90 -10.45 15.11 20.96
C GLY A 90 -10.12 16.20 19.93
N MET A 91 -9.52 15.85 18.78
CA MET A 91 -9.30 16.82 17.69
C MET A 91 -10.58 17.07 16.88
N THR A 92 -10.64 18.25 16.26
CA THR A 92 -11.69 18.55 15.29
C THR A 92 -11.58 17.63 14.05
N PRO A 93 -12.70 17.24 13.40
CA PRO A 93 -12.69 16.31 12.27
C PRO A 93 -11.67 16.66 11.18
N TRP A 94 -11.56 17.92 10.83
CA TRP A 94 -10.59 18.42 9.84
C TRP A 94 -9.13 18.15 10.22
N ARG A 95 -8.77 18.36 11.49
CA ARG A 95 -7.40 18.11 11.97
C ARG A 95 -7.08 16.62 12.03
N ALA A 96 -8.07 15.82 12.41
CA ALA A 96 -7.93 14.37 12.42
C ALA A 96 -7.72 13.81 11.01
N GLU A 97 -8.46 14.31 10.02
CA GLU A 97 -8.31 13.89 8.62
C GLU A 97 -6.92 14.27 8.06
N LYS A 98 -6.46 15.49 8.33
CA LYS A 98 -5.11 15.91 7.95
C LYS A 98 -4.04 15.02 8.59
N ALA A 99 -4.17 14.70 9.89
CA ALA A 99 -3.24 13.83 10.59
C ALA A 99 -3.21 12.41 10.00
N LEU A 100 -4.35 11.89 9.53
CA LEU A 100 -4.43 10.61 8.81
C LEU A 100 -3.68 10.64 7.48
N TRP A 101 -3.82 11.72 6.72
CA TRP A 101 -3.08 11.92 5.47
C TRP A 101 -1.57 11.98 5.69
N ASP A 102 -1.13 12.80 6.65
CA ASP A 102 0.28 12.94 7.02
C ASP A 102 0.85 11.59 7.48
N PHE A 103 0.09 10.85 8.29
CA PHE A 103 0.45 9.51 8.73
C PHE A 103 0.63 8.54 7.56
N GLY A 104 -0.30 8.56 6.59
CA GLY A 104 -0.19 7.75 5.37
C GLY A 104 1.09 8.04 4.59
N CYS A 105 1.45 9.31 4.44
CA CYS A 105 2.70 9.72 3.78
C CYS A 105 3.94 9.26 4.54
N TYR A 106 3.98 9.40 5.87
CA TYR A 106 5.09 8.91 6.69
C TYR A 106 5.22 7.39 6.66
N LEU A 107 4.10 6.66 6.68
CA LEU A 107 4.09 5.21 6.57
C LEU A 107 4.65 4.74 5.22
N LEU A 108 4.28 5.42 4.15
CA LEU A 108 4.79 5.13 2.81
C LEU A 108 6.30 5.38 2.71
N LEU A 109 6.78 6.51 3.24
CA LEU A 109 8.22 6.80 3.30
C LEU A 109 8.97 5.76 4.11
N MET A 110 8.43 5.39 5.29
CA MET A 110 9.04 4.39 6.15
C MET A 110 9.06 3.00 5.48
N ALA A 111 7.99 2.62 4.79
CA ALA A 111 7.94 1.40 4.01
C ALA A 111 8.99 1.39 2.89
N MET A 112 9.16 2.49 2.17
CA MET A 112 10.20 2.63 1.13
C MET A 112 11.61 2.42 1.67
N LEU A 113 11.90 2.91 2.87
CA LEU A 113 13.20 2.74 3.52
C LEU A 113 13.41 1.33 4.08
N LEU A 114 12.36 0.72 4.63
CA LEU A 114 12.42 -0.62 5.23
C LEU A 114 12.42 -1.75 4.20
N LEU A 115 11.69 -1.59 3.09
CA LEU A 115 11.57 -2.63 2.06
C LEU A 115 12.92 -3.15 1.55
N PRO A 116 13.93 -2.33 1.20
CA PRO A 116 15.24 -2.80 0.76
C PRO A 116 15.96 -3.62 1.84
N TRP A 117 15.81 -3.25 3.11
CA TRP A 117 16.38 -3.99 4.24
C TRP A 117 15.73 -5.37 4.40
N ILE A 118 14.40 -5.44 4.30
CA ILE A 118 13.64 -6.68 4.35
C ILE A 118 14.06 -7.58 3.18
N GLN A 119 14.09 -7.04 1.97
CA GLN A 119 14.50 -7.76 0.77
C GLN A 119 15.92 -8.30 0.89
N GLN A 120 16.85 -7.52 1.44
CA GLN A 120 18.22 -7.96 1.67
C GLN A 120 18.29 -9.07 2.71
N SER A 121 17.53 -8.97 3.81
CA SER A 121 17.52 -9.99 4.87
C SER A 121 16.94 -11.33 4.42
N LEU A 122 16.04 -11.31 3.43
CA LEU A 122 15.42 -12.50 2.85
C LEU A 122 16.31 -13.19 1.81
N ARG A 123 17.20 -12.43 1.16
CA ARG A 123 18.20 -12.98 0.24
C ARG A 123 19.43 -13.40 1.01
N ILE A 124 19.49 -14.68 1.42
CA ILE A 124 20.66 -15.25 2.08
C ILE A 124 21.78 -15.35 1.04
N ARG A 125 22.68 -14.36 1.01
CA ARG A 125 23.92 -14.46 0.27
C ARG A 125 25.06 -13.89 1.12
N ASN A 126 26.02 -14.74 1.41
CA ASN A 126 27.27 -14.43 2.13
C ASN A 126 28.23 -13.72 1.16
N ASP A 127 27.95 -12.48 0.77
CA ASP A 127 28.78 -11.82 -0.20
C ASP A 127 29.12 -10.38 0.17
N SER A 128 30.34 -9.97 -0.14
CA SER A 128 30.92 -8.63 0.06
C SER A 128 30.23 -7.50 -0.71
N SER A 129 29.19 -7.79 -1.46
CA SER A 129 28.46 -6.86 -2.31
C SER A 129 27.15 -6.31 -1.70
N ARG A 130 27.01 -6.32 -0.36
CA ARG A 130 25.78 -5.88 0.34
C ARG A 130 25.31 -4.49 -0.08
N TYR A 131 26.23 -3.53 -0.19
CA TYR A 131 25.92 -2.15 -0.54
C TYR A 131 25.34 -2.03 -1.96
N ARG A 132 25.93 -2.74 -2.92
CA ARG A 132 25.47 -2.73 -4.31
C ARG A 132 24.06 -3.27 -4.47
N TYR A 133 23.72 -4.36 -3.75
CA TYR A 133 22.36 -4.92 -3.75
C TYR A 133 21.35 -4.00 -3.09
N PHE A 134 21.71 -3.37 -1.99
CA PHE A 134 20.87 -2.38 -1.32
C PHE A 134 20.52 -1.23 -2.27
N TYR A 135 21.54 -0.66 -2.90
CA TYR A 135 21.37 0.43 -3.86
C TYR A 135 20.50 0.04 -5.05
N GLN A 136 20.74 -1.14 -5.63
CA GLN A 136 19.89 -1.67 -6.73
C GLN A 136 18.45 -1.88 -6.29
N SER A 137 18.21 -2.40 -5.10
CA SER A 137 16.85 -2.62 -4.57
C SER A 137 16.11 -1.29 -4.33
N VAL A 138 16.80 -0.28 -3.81
CA VAL A 138 16.22 1.06 -3.63
C VAL A 138 15.79 1.64 -4.98
N TRP A 139 16.71 1.65 -5.96
CA TRP A 139 16.40 2.17 -7.30
C TRP A 139 15.27 1.40 -7.97
N HIS A 140 15.27 0.09 -7.87
CA HIS A 140 14.22 -0.74 -8.44
C HIS A 140 12.85 -0.42 -7.82
N ASN A 141 12.78 -0.31 -6.51
CA ASN A 141 11.53 0.05 -5.81
C ASN A 141 11.05 1.46 -6.18
N VAL A 142 11.96 2.44 -6.28
CA VAL A 142 11.64 3.81 -6.70
C VAL A 142 11.10 3.83 -8.11
N LEU A 143 11.72 3.11 -9.05
CA LEU A 143 11.25 3.04 -10.44
C LEU A 143 9.88 2.38 -10.55
N ILE A 144 9.65 1.28 -9.83
CA ILE A 144 8.33 0.63 -9.78
C ILE A 144 7.27 1.61 -9.26
N LEU A 145 7.58 2.33 -8.20
CA LEU A 145 6.66 3.28 -7.59
C LEU A 145 6.36 4.45 -8.54
N LEU A 146 7.37 4.94 -9.26
CA LEU A 146 7.20 5.94 -10.31
C LEU A 146 6.25 5.44 -11.42
N VAL A 147 6.44 4.21 -11.90
CA VAL A 147 5.59 3.60 -12.93
C VAL A 147 4.15 3.45 -12.42
N ILE A 148 3.96 2.99 -11.18
CA ILE A 148 2.62 2.89 -10.57
C ILE A 148 1.97 4.26 -10.48
N PHE A 149 2.71 5.30 -10.05
CA PHE A 149 2.20 6.66 -9.95
C PHE A 149 1.79 7.22 -11.32
N LEU A 150 2.63 7.02 -12.34
CA LEU A 150 2.32 7.43 -13.72
C LEU A 150 1.10 6.69 -14.27
N ALA A 151 1.01 5.38 -14.08
CA ALA A 151 -0.13 4.58 -14.52
C ALA A 151 -1.43 5.03 -13.85
N ASN A 152 -1.40 5.28 -12.53
CA ASN A 152 -2.54 5.81 -11.79
C ASN A 152 -2.93 7.21 -12.28
N GLY A 153 -1.97 8.10 -12.46
CA GLY A 153 -2.21 9.44 -13.00
C GLY A 153 -2.83 9.42 -14.39
N LEU A 154 -2.34 8.53 -15.27
CA LEU A 154 -2.90 8.34 -16.61
C LEU A 154 -4.34 7.83 -16.54
N THR A 155 -4.62 6.88 -15.65
CA THR A 155 -5.99 6.35 -15.44
C THR A 155 -6.93 7.47 -14.99
N TRP A 156 -6.52 8.29 -14.03
CA TRP A 156 -7.29 9.45 -13.58
C TRP A 156 -7.53 10.47 -14.71
N LEU A 157 -6.50 10.73 -15.52
CA LEU A 157 -6.59 11.63 -16.66
C LEU A 157 -7.60 11.11 -17.69
N VAL A 158 -7.59 9.82 -18.00
CA VAL A 158 -8.57 9.20 -18.90
C VAL A 158 -9.99 9.31 -18.34
N LEU A 159 -10.18 9.04 -17.04
CA LEU A 159 -11.48 9.18 -16.39
C LEU A 159 -12.00 10.62 -16.42
N LEU A 160 -11.12 11.62 -16.18
CA LEU A 160 -11.46 13.03 -16.29
C LEU A 160 -11.88 13.39 -17.70
N LEU A 161 -11.12 12.96 -18.70
CA LEU A 161 -11.41 13.23 -20.11
C LEU A 161 -12.75 12.61 -20.52
N TRP A 162 -13.02 11.38 -20.09
CA TRP A 162 -14.31 10.73 -20.31
C TRP A 162 -15.44 11.48 -19.61
N SER A 163 -15.26 11.91 -18.37
CA SER A 163 -16.25 12.69 -17.65
C SER A 163 -16.63 13.98 -18.39
N GLU A 164 -15.66 14.70 -18.95
CA GLU A 164 -15.92 15.92 -19.73
C GLU A 164 -16.56 15.61 -21.09
N LEU A 165 -16.16 14.52 -21.79
CA LEU A 165 -16.80 14.09 -23.03
C LEU A 165 -18.29 13.74 -22.82
N PHE A 166 -18.61 12.97 -21.77
CA PHE A 166 -20.00 12.62 -21.47
C PHE A 166 -20.85 13.84 -21.08
N LYS A 167 -20.24 14.84 -20.43
CA LYS A 167 -20.90 16.10 -20.12
C LYS A 167 -21.30 16.86 -21.40
N LEU A 168 -20.47 16.84 -22.45
CA LEU A 168 -20.79 17.42 -23.76
C LEU A 168 -21.98 16.75 -24.43
N VAL A 169 -22.20 15.46 -24.19
CA VAL A 169 -23.34 14.68 -24.71
C VAL A 169 -24.59 14.80 -23.80
N GLY A 170 -24.50 15.56 -22.70
CA GLY A 170 -25.62 15.76 -21.75
C GLY A 170 -25.76 14.65 -20.70
N ILE A 171 -24.84 13.73 -20.64
CA ILE A 171 -24.83 12.63 -19.64
C ILE A 171 -23.97 13.04 -18.44
N THR A 172 -24.62 13.47 -17.35
CA THR A 172 -23.94 13.91 -16.12
C THR A 172 -23.63 12.76 -15.14
N PHE A 173 -24.09 11.56 -15.44
CA PHE A 173 -23.97 10.37 -14.56
C PHE A 173 -22.53 10.10 -14.09
N PHE A 174 -21.55 10.16 -14.99
CA PHE A 174 -20.15 9.90 -14.66
C PHE A 174 -19.55 10.99 -13.76
N LYS A 175 -19.98 12.25 -13.94
CA LYS A 175 -19.53 13.34 -13.06
C LYS A 175 -20.04 13.13 -11.63
N THR A 176 -21.30 12.73 -11.49
CA THR A 176 -21.92 12.46 -10.18
C THR A 176 -21.30 11.22 -9.51
N LEU A 177 -20.94 10.20 -10.30
CA LEU A 177 -20.40 8.94 -9.76
C LEU A 177 -18.95 9.08 -9.27
N PHE A 178 -18.10 9.84 -9.99
CA PHE A 178 -16.66 9.87 -9.72
C PHE A 178 -16.18 11.18 -9.06
N PHE A 179 -16.91 12.27 -9.17
CA PHE A 179 -16.45 13.60 -8.76
C PHE A 179 -17.45 14.38 -7.91
N ALA A 180 -18.69 13.90 -7.71
CA ALA A 180 -19.60 14.51 -6.74
C ALA A 180 -19.27 13.96 -5.35
N THR A 181 -18.46 14.71 -4.63
CA THR A 181 -18.43 14.68 -3.18
C THR A 181 -19.49 15.65 -2.68
N ASP A 182 -20.60 15.11 -2.19
CA ASP A 182 -21.54 15.89 -1.37
C ASP A 182 -20.90 16.19 -0.01
#